data_be11421aa5082ced472a91e5cffc3614
#
_entry.id   be11421aa5082ced472a91e5cffc3614
#
_cell.length_a   1.000
_cell.length_b   1.000
_cell.length_c   1.000
_cell.angle_alpha   90.00
_cell.angle_beta   90.00
_cell.angle_gamma   90.00
#
_symmetry.space_group_name_H-M   'P 1'
#
loop_
_entity.id
_entity.type
_entity.pdbx_description
1 polymer ?
#
loop_
_entity_poly.entity_id
_entity_poly.type
_entity_poly.pdbx_seq_one_letter_code
_entity_poly.pdbx_strand_id
1 'polypeptide(L)'
;MTNTVMISYANTSFAVPKDSFVNVVDYTLDTLDEAKSIEIMTYKMPNVWGKDADATALVLFPKSEKPKDGWRVVVWTHGTVGVSDSCAPSLSLLNQGFKVAAKSLLDAGYVVIAPDYEGLGVAGIHPYLNLESEAKAVIYGVKTLQNQYAGDFNGAWMVAGQSQGGQAALGTAEYANEDSTFKGAVAGAPASSLDKIIQEVAPVALSRLEDQEKRANTNLEDRNSIHSYATLLSYGAFIGMGIRAEHPDFDYLD
;
A
#
# COMPACT_ATOMS: atom_id res chain seq x y z
N MET A 1 45.36 -4.44 4.46
CA MET A 1 44.61 -4.45 3.19
C MET A 1 43.15 -4.50 3.58
N THR A 2 42.48 -3.36 3.53
CA THR A 2 41.03 -3.23 3.83
C THR A 2 40.26 -3.60 2.57
N ASN A 3 39.59 -4.76 2.60
CA ASN A 3 38.64 -5.13 1.54
C ASN A 3 37.42 -4.23 1.65
N THR A 4 37.35 -3.23 0.79
CA THR A 4 36.13 -2.45 0.58
C THR A 4 35.17 -3.31 -0.23
N VAL A 5 34.14 -3.84 0.40
CA VAL A 5 33.00 -4.46 -0.30
C VAL A 5 32.21 -3.33 -0.94
N MET A 6 32.33 -3.16 -2.23
CA MET A 6 31.43 -2.30 -3.01
C MET A 6 30.13 -3.07 -3.19
N ILE A 7 29.09 -2.71 -2.43
CA ILE A 7 27.73 -3.16 -2.70
C ILE A 7 27.24 -2.32 -3.89
N SER A 8 27.25 -2.92 -5.07
CA SER A 8 26.59 -2.37 -6.23
C SER A 8 25.09 -2.55 -6.01
N TYR A 9 24.37 -1.50 -5.66
CA TYR A 9 22.94 -1.48 -5.80
C TYR A 9 22.64 -1.53 -7.29
N ALA A 10 22.00 -2.60 -7.74
CA ALA A 10 21.51 -2.68 -9.11
C ALA A 10 20.51 -1.53 -9.30
N ASN A 11 20.76 -0.66 -10.26
CA ASN A 11 19.82 0.37 -10.71
C ASN A 11 18.59 -0.34 -11.28
N THR A 12 17.57 -0.55 -10.45
CA THR A 12 16.30 -1.11 -10.87
C THR A 12 15.28 0.00 -11.09
N SER A 13 15.45 0.79 -12.16
CA SER A 13 14.32 1.53 -12.68
C SER A 13 13.36 0.53 -13.31
N PHE A 14 12.16 0.35 -12.74
CA PHE A 14 11.16 -0.53 -13.33
C PHE A 14 10.64 0.08 -14.64
N ALA A 15 11.06 -0.51 -15.78
CA ALA A 15 10.46 -0.19 -17.06
C ALA A 15 9.08 -0.88 -17.13
N VAL A 16 8.02 -0.12 -16.91
CA VAL A 16 6.65 -0.64 -17.01
C VAL A 16 6.26 -0.80 -18.47
N PRO A 17 5.92 -2.03 -18.94
CA PRO A 17 5.48 -2.28 -20.30
C PRO A 17 4.22 -1.46 -20.64
N LYS A 18 4.09 -1.02 -21.89
CA LYS A 18 2.92 -0.25 -22.33
C LYS A 18 1.63 -1.06 -22.36
N ASP A 19 1.73 -2.37 -22.45
CA ASP A 19 0.65 -3.34 -22.46
C ASP A 19 0.30 -3.88 -21.04
N SER A 20 0.77 -3.20 -20.00
CA SER A 20 0.40 -3.55 -18.63
C SER A 20 -1.06 -3.28 -18.28
N PHE A 21 -1.77 -2.45 -19.04
CA PHE A 21 -3.20 -2.21 -18.84
C PHE A 21 -4.03 -3.44 -19.26
N VAL A 22 -4.95 -3.87 -18.38
CA VAL A 22 -5.86 -4.99 -18.66
C VAL A 22 -7.27 -4.47 -18.94
N ASN A 23 -7.89 -3.81 -17.97
CA ASN A 23 -9.22 -3.21 -18.10
C ASN A 23 -9.47 -2.13 -17.05
N VAL A 24 -10.61 -1.46 -17.17
CA VAL A 24 -11.16 -0.55 -16.18
C VAL A 24 -12.67 -0.76 -16.10
N VAL A 25 -13.22 -0.72 -14.87
CA VAL A 25 -14.65 -0.81 -14.60
C VAL A 25 -15.05 0.26 -13.59
N ASP A 26 -16.31 0.67 -13.59
CA ASP A 26 -16.83 1.62 -12.61
C ASP A 26 -16.83 1.01 -11.20
N TYR A 27 -16.35 1.75 -10.22
CA TYR A 27 -16.54 1.41 -8.81
C TYR A 27 -17.91 1.89 -8.35
N THR A 28 -18.75 0.96 -7.87
CA THR A 28 -20.16 1.24 -7.56
C THR A 28 -20.57 0.99 -6.11
N LEU A 29 -19.61 0.62 -5.25
CA LEU A 29 -19.92 0.24 -3.86
C LEU A 29 -20.11 1.45 -2.94
N ASP A 30 -19.47 2.57 -3.23
CA ASP A 30 -19.54 3.79 -2.43
C ASP A 30 -19.29 5.02 -3.32
N THR A 31 -19.44 6.22 -2.76
CA THR A 31 -19.26 7.48 -3.49
C THR A 31 -18.39 8.45 -2.69
N LEU A 32 -17.81 9.41 -3.39
CA LEU A 32 -17.11 10.55 -2.82
C LEU A 32 -17.49 11.78 -3.63
N ASP A 33 -18.09 12.78 -2.97
CA ASP A 33 -18.67 13.94 -3.65
C ASP A 33 -17.64 14.74 -4.46
N GLU A 34 -16.38 14.71 -4.09
CA GLU A 34 -15.28 15.42 -4.77
C GLU A 34 -14.79 14.69 -6.03
N ALA A 35 -15.12 13.41 -6.17
CA ALA A 35 -14.75 12.62 -7.35
C ALA A 35 -15.75 12.83 -8.49
N LYS A 36 -15.24 13.04 -9.71
CA LYS A 36 -16.00 12.99 -10.95
C LYS A 36 -16.32 11.55 -11.35
N SER A 37 -15.33 10.66 -11.20
CA SER A 37 -15.46 9.21 -11.37
C SER A 37 -14.59 8.49 -10.36
N ILE A 38 -15.01 7.29 -9.99
CA ILE A 38 -14.23 6.31 -9.24
C ILE A 38 -14.26 5.02 -10.06
N GLU A 39 -13.08 4.52 -10.39
CA GLU A 39 -12.89 3.39 -11.27
C GLU A 39 -12.00 2.35 -10.59
N ILE A 40 -12.16 1.08 -10.96
CA ILE A 40 -11.21 0.00 -10.62
C ILE A 40 -10.43 -0.31 -11.89
N MET A 41 -9.15 -0.04 -11.87
CA MET A 41 -8.21 -0.40 -12.93
C MET A 41 -7.54 -1.72 -12.61
N THR A 42 -7.52 -2.65 -13.56
CA THR A 42 -6.71 -3.87 -13.51
C THR A 42 -5.49 -3.69 -14.39
N TYR A 43 -4.33 -4.06 -13.86
CA TYR A 43 -3.04 -3.94 -14.55
C TYR A 43 -2.13 -5.11 -14.23
N LYS A 44 -1.12 -5.34 -15.09
CA LYS A 44 -0.10 -6.37 -14.87
C LYS A 44 1.12 -5.79 -14.17
N MET A 45 1.65 -6.57 -13.24
CA MET A 45 2.91 -6.32 -12.56
C MET A 45 3.66 -7.64 -12.31
N PRO A 46 4.99 -7.61 -12.16
CA PRO A 46 5.73 -8.78 -11.70
C PRO A 46 5.38 -9.10 -10.23
N ASN A 47 4.96 -10.32 -9.96
CA ASN A 47 4.79 -10.81 -8.59
C ASN A 47 6.15 -11.03 -7.88
N VAL A 48 6.12 -11.52 -6.63
CA VAL A 48 7.33 -11.79 -5.83
C VAL A 48 8.30 -12.79 -6.50
N TRP A 49 7.83 -13.58 -7.46
CA TRP A 49 8.68 -14.50 -8.25
C TRP A 49 9.09 -13.93 -9.62
N GLY A 50 8.81 -12.66 -9.89
CA GLY A 50 9.11 -12.02 -11.16
C GLY A 50 8.22 -12.48 -12.33
N LYS A 51 7.09 -13.15 -12.06
CA LYS A 51 6.12 -13.58 -13.08
C LYS A 51 5.00 -12.56 -13.19
N ASP A 52 4.46 -12.37 -14.38
CA ASP A 52 3.31 -11.52 -14.61
C ASP A 52 2.12 -11.96 -13.75
N ALA A 53 1.55 -11.03 -13.01
CA ALA A 53 0.34 -11.19 -12.23
C ALA A 53 -0.55 -9.96 -12.42
N ASP A 54 -1.86 -10.17 -12.28
CA ASP A 54 -2.81 -9.07 -12.25
C ASP A 54 -2.78 -8.38 -10.88
N ALA A 55 -3.01 -7.08 -10.88
CA ALA A 55 -3.21 -6.25 -9.71
C ALA A 55 -4.33 -5.24 -9.97
N THR A 56 -4.97 -4.78 -8.92
CA THR A 56 -6.06 -3.80 -9.02
C THR A 56 -5.74 -2.52 -8.25
N ALA A 57 -6.36 -1.41 -8.67
CA ALA A 57 -6.28 -0.13 -8.00
C ALA A 57 -7.59 0.64 -8.16
N LEU A 58 -8.00 1.37 -7.13
CA LEU A 58 -8.98 2.44 -7.29
C LEU A 58 -8.31 3.62 -7.99
N VAL A 59 -9.03 4.24 -8.94
CA VAL A 59 -8.61 5.47 -9.61
C VAL A 59 -9.74 6.50 -9.47
N LEU A 60 -9.42 7.65 -8.88
CA LEU A 60 -10.37 8.72 -8.62
C LEU A 60 -9.96 9.96 -9.42
N PHE A 61 -10.83 10.41 -10.30
CA PHE A 61 -10.65 11.67 -11.02
C PHE A 61 -11.38 12.81 -10.31
N PRO A 62 -10.75 13.99 -10.15
CA PRO A 62 -11.38 15.13 -9.51
C PRO A 62 -12.48 15.77 -10.39
N LYS A 63 -13.41 16.49 -9.77
CA LYS A 63 -14.43 17.30 -10.48
C LYS A 63 -13.87 18.58 -11.11
N SER A 64 -12.69 19.03 -10.66
CA SER A 64 -12.01 20.19 -11.23
C SER A 64 -11.65 19.97 -12.71
N GLU A 65 -11.46 21.03 -13.44
CA GLU A 65 -10.99 20.95 -14.83
C GLU A 65 -9.54 20.46 -14.89
N LYS A 66 -9.24 19.68 -15.95
CA LYS A 66 -7.87 19.22 -16.20
C LYS A 66 -6.93 20.43 -16.41
N PRO A 67 -5.81 20.50 -15.68
CA PRO A 67 -4.80 21.53 -15.92
C PRO A 67 -4.30 21.52 -17.39
N LYS A 68 -3.93 22.66 -17.92
CA LYS A 68 -3.46 22.77 -19.32
C LYS A 68 -2.25 21.87 -19.62
N ASP A 69 -1.42 21.65 -18.61
CA ASP A 69 -0.22 20.79 -18.70
C ASP A 69 -0.49 19.34 -18.28
N GLY A 70 -1.75 18.97 -18.00
CA GLY A 70 -2.18 17.63 -17.61
C GLY A 70 -2.27 17.42 -16.09
N TRP A 71 -2.90 16.31 -15.73
CA TRP A 71 -3.09 15.91 -14.33
C TRP A 71 -1.78 15.53 -13.65
N ARG A 72 -1.72 15.77 -12.34
CA ARG A 72 -0.72 15.23 -11.41
C ARG A 72 -1.35 14.11 -10.61
N VAL A 73 -0.56 13.13 -10.23
CA VAL A 73 -1.06 11.94 -9.53
C VAL A 73 -0.54 11.91 -8.10
N VAL A 74 -1.41 11.57 -7.16
CA VAL A 74 -1.02 11.12 -5.83
C VAL A 74 -1.44 9.66 -5.70
N VAL A 75 -0.46 8.80 -5.40
CA VAL A 75 -0.72 7.40 -5.07
C VAL A 75 -0.99 7.32 -3.58
N TRP A 76 -2.15 6.78 -3.20
CA TRP A 76 -2.47 6.47 -1.81
C TRP A 76 -2.19 5.01 -1.53
N THR A 77 -1.30 4.74 -0.60
CA THR A 77 -0.97 3.40 -0.13
C THR A 77 -1.67 3.12 1.20
N HIS A 78 -2.55 2.11 1.20
CA HIS A 78 -3.40 1.81 2.35
C HIS A 78 -2.64 1.05 3.44
N GLY A 79 -3.11 1.17 4.70
CA GLY A 79 -2.65 0.36 5.81
C GLY A 79 -3.21 -1.06 5.74
N THR A 80 -2.84 -1.91 6.72
CA THR A 80 -3.26 -3.31 6.77
C THR A 80 -4.79 -3.47 6.75
N VAL A 81 -5.27 -4.25 5.79
CA VAL A 81 -6.69 -4.59 5.60
C VAL A 81 -6.96 -6.09 5.74
N GLY A 82 -5.91 -6.92 5.77
CA GLY A 82 -5.95 -8.37 5.75
C GLY A 82 -5.08 -8.94 4.64
N VAL A 83 -5.18 -10.25 4.39
CA VAL A 83 -4.34 -10.97 3.42
C VAL A 83 -5.14 -11.84 2.44
N SER A 84 -6.47 -11.77 2.50
CA SER A 84 -7.36 -12.45 1.57
C SER A 84 -7.71 -11.55 0.39
N ASP A 85 -7.94 -12.13 -0.79
CA ASP A 85 -8.41 -11.42 -2.00
C ASP A 85 -9.58 -10.48 -1.69
N SER A 86 -10.54 -10.93 -0.87
CA SER A 86 -11.72 -10.16 -0.48
C SER A 86 -11.42 -8.95 0.43
N CYS A 87 -10.20 -8.83 0.94
CA CYS A 87 -9.79 -7.70 1.77
C CYS A 87 -9.38 -6.46 0.95
N ALA A 88 -9.33 -6.56 -0.37
CA ALA A 88 -8.97 -5.45 -1.24
C ALA A 88 -9.85 -4.22 -1.00
N PRO A 89 -9.28 -3.02 -0.81
CA PRO A 89 -10.06 -1.79 -0.71
C PRO A 89 -11.00 -1.54 -1.88
N SER A 90 -10.63 -1.94 -3.10
CA SER A 90 -11.47 -1.82 -4.29
C SER A 90 -12.74 -2.69 -4.26
N LEU A 91 -12.78 -3.71 -3.40
CA LEU A 91 -13.94 -4.60 -3.21
C LEU A 91 -14.78 -4.26 -1.98
N SER A 92 -14.53 -3.14 -1.31
CA SER A 92 -15.18 -2.72 -0.07
C SER A 92 -15.67 -1.28 -0.15
N LEU A 93 -16.46 -0.84 0.85
CA LEU A 93 -16.75 0.58 1.03
C LEU A 93 -15.44 1.35 1.31
N LEU A 94 -15.36 2.59 0.82
CA LEU A 94 -14.19 3.43 1.04
C LEU A 94 -13.98 3.69 2.53
N ASN A 95 -12.78 3.36 3.01
CA ASN A 95 -12.39 3.63 4.39
C ASN A 95 -12.49 5.13 4.72
N GLN A 96 -12.97 5.47 5.91
CA GLN A 96 -13.18 6.87 6.30
C GLN A 96 -11.89 7.70 6.27
N GLY A 97 -10.76 7.12 6.70
CA GLY A 97 -9.45 7.80 6.61
C GLY A 97 -9.04 8.08 5.18
N PHE A 98 -9.28 7.12 4.28
CA PHE A 98 -9.07 7.30 2.84
C PHE A 98 -9.96 8.39 2.26
N LYS A 99 -11.26 8.42 2.61
CA LYS A 99 -12.20 9.47 2.15
C LYS A 99 -11.70 10.86 2.51
N VAL A 100 -11.19 11.07 3.73
CA VAL A 100 -10.67 12.37 4.18
C VAL A 100 -9.44 12.77 3.37
N ALA A 101 -8.50 11.84 3.15
CA ALA A 101 -7.31 12.10 2.36
C ALA A 101 -7.65 12.35 0.89
N ALA A 102 -8.45 11.46 0.28
CA ALA A 102 -8.85 11.56 -1.12
C ALA A 102 -9.63 12.86 -1.41
N LYS A 103 -10.57 13.23 -0.52
CA LYS A 103 -11.28 14.52 -0.63
C LYS A 103 -10.30 15.68 -0.76
N SER A 104 -9.35 15.80 0.15
CA SER A 104 -8.39 16.90 0.17
C SER A 104 -7.52 16.94 -1.10
N LEU A 105 -7.14 15.77 -1.62
CA LEU A 105 -6.34 15.65 -2.83
C LEU A 105 -7.14 15.99 -4.09
N LEU A 106 -8.39 15.49 -4.19
CA LEU A 106 -9.29 15.78 -5.31
C LEU A 106 -9.67 17.27 -5.35
N ASP A 107 -9.96 17.89 -4.19
CA ASP A 107 -10.21 19.33 -4.09
C ASP A 107 -9.01 20.15 -4.55
N ALA A 108 -7.79 19.66 -4.34
CA ALA A 108 -6.56 20.26 -4.82
C ALA A 108 -6.25 19.96 -6.29
N GLY A 109 -7.12 19.21 -6.99
CA GLY A 109 -7.01 18.91 -8.42
C GLY A 109 -6.05 17.76 -8.77
N TYR A 110 -5.73 16.89 -7.84
CA TYR A 110 -4.96 15.67 -8.12
C TYR A 110 -5.87 14.52 -8.53
N VAL A 111 -5.38 13.68 -9.45
CA VAL A 111 -5.91 12.32 -9.62
C VAL A 111 -5.33 11.44 -8.51
N VAL A 112 -6.17 10.65 -7.87
CA VAL A 112 -5.74 9.72 -6.82
C VAL A 112 -5.82 8.31 -7.37
N ILE A 113 -4.73 7.53 -7.22
CA ILE A 113 -4.72 6.09 -7.46
C ILE A 113 -4.39 5.39 -6.14
N ALA A 114 -5.15 4.33 -5.81
CA ALA A 114 -4.94 3.55 -4.60
C ALA A 114 -4.82 2.05 -4.97
N PRO A 115 -3.59 1.54 -5.15
CA PRO A 115 -3.36 0.12 -5.41
C PRO A 115 -3.83 -0.75 -4.24
N ASP A 116 -4.42 -1.91 -4.56
CA ASP A 116 -4.81 -2.92 -3.57
C ASP A 116 -3.62 -3.78 -3.10
N TYR A 117 -2.49 -3.75 -3.77
CA TYR A 117 -1.29 -4.59 -3.68
C TYR A 117 -1.46 -5.99 -4.29
N GLU A 118 -0.33 -6.69 -4.48
CA GLU A 118 -0.28 -8.06 -5.00
C GLU A 118 -1.12 -9.01 -4.12
N GLY A 119 -1.93 -9.86 -4.75
CA GLY A 119 -2.73 -10.88 -4.06
C GLY A 119 -3.93 -10.33 -3.27
N LEU A 120 -4.29 -9.05 -3.43
CA LEU A 120 -5.54 -8.47 -2.96
C LEU A 120 -6.40 -8.07 -4.17
N GLY A 121 -7.70 -8.43 -4.15
CA GLY A 121 -8.64 -8.17 -5.26
C GLY A 121 -8.47 -9.08 -6.47
N VAL A 122 -7.44 -9.88 -6.50
CA VAL A 122 -7.09 -10.84 -7.55
C VAL A 122 -6.54 -12.11 -6.94
N ALA A 123 -6.51 -13.20 -7.71
CA ALA A 123 -5.98 -14.46 -7.23
C ALA A 123 -4.48 -14.37 -6.93
N GLY A 124 -4.06 -14.90 -5.78
CA GLY A 124 -2.67 -14.94 -5.34
C GLY A 124 -2.56 -14.93 -3.82
N ILE A 125 -1.34 -15.03 -3.31
CA ILE A 125 -1.07 -14.84 -1.87
C ILE A 125 -0.51 -13.44 -1.72
N HIS A 126 -1.12 -12.62 -0.87
CA HIS A 126 -0.61 -11.29 -0.56
C HIS A 126 0.74 -11.38 0.17
N PRO A 127 1.84 -10.89 -0.42
CA PRO A 127 3.16 -10.88 0.22
C PRO A 127 3.23 -9.74 1.24
N TYR A 128 2.46 -9.88 2.31
CA TYR A 128 2.27 -8.86 3.34
C TYR A 128 3.60 -8.33 3.87
N LEU A 129 3.79 -7.02 3.83
CA LEU A 129 5.01 -6.30 4.23
C LEU A 129 6.24 -6.62 3.36
N ASN A 130 6.07 -7.18 2.15
CA ASN A 130 7.15 -7.25 1.17
C ASN A 130 7.33 -5.90 0.48
N LEU A 131 8.39 -5.19 0.85
CA LEU A 131 8.66 -3.82 0.42
C LEU A 131 8.74 -3.67 -1.11
N GLU A 132 9.38 -4.63 -1.78
CA GLU A 132 9.55 -4.62 -3.24
C GLU A 132 8.21 -4.84 -3.96
N SER A 133 7.40 -5.79 -3.50
CA SER A 133 6.09 -6.07 -4.08
C SER A 133 5.15 -4.88 -3.93
N GLU A 134 5.11 -4.25 -2.74
CA GLU A 134 4.32 -3.05 -2.51
C GLU A 134 4.77 -1.88 -3.41
N ALA A 135 6.08 -1.66 -3.55
CA ALA A 135 6.63 -0.63 -4.43
C ALA A 135 6.31 -0.91 -5.90
N LYS A 136 6.37 -2.18 -6.35
CA LYS A 136 5.96 -2.58 -7.70
C LYS A 136 4.48 -2.28 -7.94
N ALA A 137 3.59 -2.62 -7.02
CA ALA A 137 2.17 -2.32 -7.15
C ALA A 137 1.91 -0.82 -7.35
N VAL A 138 2.62 0.04 -6.63
CA VAL A 138 2.56 1.50 -6.77
C VAL A 138 3.09 1.96 -8.14
N ILE A 139 4.32 1.57 -8.48
CA ILE A 139 5.01 2.08 -9.69
C ILE A 139 4.31 1.58 -10.95
N TYR A 140 3.95 0.28 -11.01
CA TYR A 140 3.23 -0.28 -12.15
C TYR A 140 1.83 0.34 -12.27
N GLY A 141 1.11 0.52 -11.16
CA GLY A 141 -0.20 1.14 -11.16
C GLY A 141 -0.18 2.56 -11.73
N VAL A 142 0.68 3.44 -11.20
CA VAL A 142 0.74 4.84 -11.66
C VAL A 142 1.23 4.96 -13.11
N LYS A 143 2.22 4.18 -13.52
CA LYS A 143 2.74 4.21 -14.90
C LYS A 143 1.73 3.64 -15.89
N THR A 144 1.01 2.58 -15.53
CA THR A 144 -0.06 2.03 -16.36
C THR A 144 -1.18 3.04 -16.56
N LEU A 145 -1.61 3.72 -15.48
CA LEU A 145 -2.61 4.79 -15.56
C LEU A 145 -2.16 5.91 -16.51
N GLN A 146 -0.93 6.41 -16.35
CA GLN A 146 -0.39 7.48 -17.21
C GLN A 146 -0.22 7.05 -18.67
N ASN A 147 0.14 5.80 -18.94
CA ASN A 147 0.26 5.25 -20.27
C ASN A 147 -1.10 5.06 -20.94
N GLN A 148 -2.10 4.57 -20.22
CA GLN A 148 -3.46 4.35 -20.72
C GLN A 148 -4.13 5.65 -21.15
N TYR A 149 -3.94 6.72 -20.39
CA TYR A 149 -4.49 8.04 -20.69
C TYR A 149 -3.38 9.00 -21.15
N ALA A 150 -2.57 8.55 -22.10
CA ALA A 150 -1.42 9.34 -22.61
C ALA A 150 -1.87 10.71 -23.12
N GLY A 151 -1.20 11.76 -22.64
CA GLY A 151 -1.52 13.15 -22.94
C GLY A 151 -2.50 13.81 -21.96
N ASP A 152 -3.09 13.06 -21.03
CA ASP A 152 -3.92 13.62 -19.96
C ASP A 152 -3.13 13.93 -18.69
N PHE A 153 -1.96 13.36 -18.54
CA PHE A 153 -1.07 13.55 -17.40
C PHE A 153 0.21 14.30 -17.78
N ASN A 154 0.74 15.11 -16.85
CA ASN A 154 2.05 15.77 -17.05
C ASN A 154 3.24 14.90 -16.61
N GLY A 155 2.96 13.68 -16.17
CA GLY A 155 3.94 12.72 -15.69
C GLY A 155 4.29 12.83 -14.20
N ALA A 156 4.09 13.98 -13.55
CA ALA A 156 4.45 14.16 -12.14
C ALA A 156 3.56 13.33 -11.20
N TRP A 157 4.19 12.62 -10.26
CA TRP A 157 3.49 11.81 -9.28
C TRP A 157 4.23 11.74 -7.94
N MET A 158 3.52 11.46 -6.87
CA MET A 158 4.04 11.21 -5.54
C MET A 158 3.26 10.09 -4.86
N VAL A 159 3.77 9.57 -3.75
CA VAL A 159 3.11 8.55 -2.94
C VAL A 159 2.89 9.05 -1.52
N ALA A 160 1.76 8.68 -0.94
CA ALA A 160 1.46 8.93 0.47
C ALA A 160 0.75 7.73 1.07
N GLY A 161 1.10 7.36 2.30
CA GLY A 161 0.46 6.24 2.97
C GLY A 161 0.72 6.18 4.47
N GLN A 162 0.03 5.27 5.14
CA GLN A 162 0.06 5.13 6.58
C GLN A 162 0.17 3.66 7.00
N SER A 163 0.93 3.36 8.07
CA SER A 163 1.17 2.01 8.58
C SER A 163 1.84 1.11 7.53
N GLN A 164 1.29 -0.03 7.12
CA GLN A 164 1.73 -0.81 5.94
C GLN A 164 1.89 0.10 4.73
N GLY A 165 0.92 0.99 4.46
CA GLY A 165 1.02 1.96 3.37
C GLY A 165 2.16 2.97 3.55
N GLY A 166 2.53 3.30 4.79
CA GLY A 166 3.73 4.09 5.07
C GLY A 166 5.01 3.34 4.69
N GLN A 167 5.08 2.03 4.94
CA GLN A 167 6.17 1.18 4.48
C GLN A 167 6.20 1.12 2.95
N ALA A 168 5.06 0.88 2.30
CA ALA A 168 4.93 0.90 0.84
C ALA A 168 5.40 2.22 0.23
N ALA A 169 5.09 3.35 0.88
CA ALA A 169 5.56 4.68 0.45
C ALA A 169 7.10 4.81 0.55
N LEU A 170 7.73 4.28 1.60
CA LEU A 170 9.19 4.25 1.74
C LEU A 170 9.84 3.36 0.69
N GLY A 171 9.30 2.15 0.46
CA GLY A 171 9.77 1.26 -0.61
C GLY A 171 9.62 1.91 -1.98
N THR A 172 8.49 2.56 -2.24
CA THR A 172 8.31 3.31 -3.48
C THR A 172 9.38 4.40 -3.65
N ALA A 173 9.73 5.13 -2.59
CA ALA A 173 10.78 6.15 -2.65
C ALA A 173 12.15 5.55 -2.96
N GLU A 174 12.44 4.35 -2.48
CA GLU A 174 13.68 3.64 -2.78
C GLU A 174 13.74 3.21 -4.25
N TYR A 175 12.68 2.55 -4.75
CA TYR A 175 12.65 1.98 -6.09
C TYR A 175 12.34 3.00 -7.20
N ALA A 176 11.75 4.15 -6.88
CA ALA A 176 11.42 5.21 -7.84
C ALA A 176 12.39 6.41 -7.79
N ASN A 177 13.49 6.32 -7.03
CA ASN A 177 14.35 7.48 -6.78
C ASN A 177 15.01 8.05 -8.05
N GLU A 178 15.21 7.22 -9.08
CA GLU A 178 15.78 7.64 -10.38
C GLU A 178 14.71 8.11 -11.39
N ASP A 179 13.42 7.95 -11.07
CA ASP A 179 12.35 8.48 -11.91
C ASP A 179 12.22 10.00 -11.73
N SER A 180 12.65 10.76 -12.70
CA SER A 180 12.61 12.23 -12.67
C SER A 180 11.19 12.80 -12.52
N THR A 181 10.15 12.00 -12.81
CA THR A 181 8.75 12.37 -12.65
C THR A 181 8.21 12.11 -11.24
N PHE A 182 8.86 11.26 -10.45
CA PHE A 182 8.57 11.05 -9.04
C PHE A 182 8.96 12.27 -8.21
N LYS A 183 8.05 12.75 -7.35
CA LYS A 183 8.21 14.00 -6.59
C LYS A 183 8.41 13.79 -5.09
N GLY A 184 8.31 12.54 -4.63
CA GLY A 184 8.59 12.18 -3.25
C GLY A 184 7.52 11.34 -2.59
N ALA A 185 7.77 11.00 -1.33
CA ALA A 185 6.91 10.14 -0.51
C ALA A 185 6.54 10.81 0.81
N VAL A 186 5.33 10.53 1.28
CA VAL A 186 4.86 10.85 2.64
C VAL A 186 4.53 9.54 3.34
N ALA A 187 5.32 9.15 4.33
CA ALA A 187 5.15 7.93 5.09
C ALA A 187 4.67 8.25 6.52
N GLY A 188 3.40 8.02 6.79
CA GLY A 188 2.80 8.17 8.12
C GLY A 188 2.95 6.89 8.95
N ALA A 189 3.65 6.95 10.09
CA ALA A 189 3.84 5.82 11.01
C ALA A 189 4.14 4.50 10.27
N PRO A 190 5.20 4.44 9.44
CA PRO A 190 5.49 3.26 8.62
C PRO A 190 5.75 2.02 9.46
N ALA A 191 5.35 0.85 8.96
CA ALA A 191 5.67 -0.44 9.56
C ALA A 191 7.17 -0.74 9.36
N SER A 192 8.01 -0.15 10.20
CA SER A 192 9.47 -0.25 10.15
C SER A 192 10.03 -0.69 11.50
N SER A 193 11.24 -1.25 11.51
CA SER A 193 11.90 -1.76 12.74
C SER A 193 10.99 -2.71 13.55
N LEU A 194 10.27 -3.58 12.87
CA LEU A 194 9.27 -4.47 13.47
C LEU A 194 9.91 -5.46 14.46
N ASP A 195 11.13 -5.90 14.21
CA ASP A 195 11.93 -6.71 15.10
C ASP A 195 12.06 -6.05 16.49
N LYS A 196 12.46 -4.79 16.51
CA LYS A 196 12.59 -4.00 17.74
C LYS A 196 11.22 -3.72 18.38
N ILE A 197 10.22 -3.40 17.58
CA ILE A 197 8.87 -3.15 18.08
C ILE A 197 8.32 -4.39 18.77
N ILE A 198 8.43 -5.56 18.16
CA ILE A 198 7.87 -6.81 18.67
C ILE A 198 8.66 -7.31 19.90
N GLN A 199 10.01 -7.21 19.87
CA GLN A 199 10.84 -7.78 20.92
C GLN A 199 11.00 -6.88 22.14
N GLU A 200 11.03 -5.56 21.96
CA GLU A 200 11.38 -4.61 23.02
C GLU A 200 10.23 -3.67 23.40
N VAL A 201 9.56 -3.07 22.40
CA VAL A 201 8.62 -1.97 22.67
C VAL A 201 7.23 -2.49 23.05
N ALA A 202 6.66 -3.40 22.26
CA ALA A 202 5.30 -3.89 22.46
C ALA A 202 5.13 -4.63 23.78
N PRO A 203 6.01 -5.54 24.23
CA PRO A 203 5.87 -6.21 25.51
C PRO A 203 5.79 -5.22 26.70
N VAL A 204 6.66 -4.20 26.68
CA VAL A 204 6.68 -3.18 27.75
C VAL A 204 5.43 -2.30 27.72
N ALA A 205 5.00 -1.88 26.52
CA ALA A 205 3.81 -1.03 26.37
C ALA A 205 2.54 -1.77 26.79
N LEU A 206 2.39 -3.03 26.36
CA LEU A 206 1.24 -3.88 26.71
C LEU A 206 1.17 -4.18 28.20
N SER A 207 2.30 -4.52 28.84
CA SER A 207 2.36 -4.75 30.28
C SER A 207 1.93 -3.51 31.07
N ARG A 208 2.40 -2.33 30.67
CA ARG A 208 1.99 -1.07 31.30
C ARG A 208 0.49 -0.78 31.13
N LEU A 209 -0.03 -1.01 29.93
CA LEU A 209 -1.46 -0.83 29.66
C LEU A 209 -2.31 -1.78 30.50
N GLU A 210 -1.95 -3.05 30.55
CA GLU A 210 -2.62 -4.06 31.36
C GLU A 210 -2.61 -3.70 32.87
N ASP A 211 -1.48 -3.23 33.39
CA ASP A 211 -1.35 -2.79 34.79
C ASP A 211 -2.23 -1.55 35.11
N GLN A 212 -2.36 -0.63 34.14
CA GLN A 212 -3.26 0.51 34.27
C GLN A 212 -4.72 0.07 34.32
N GLU A 213 -5.13 -0.83 33.44
CA GLU A 213 -6.49 -1.38 33.39
C GLU A 213 -6.85 -2.19 34.59
N LYS A 214 -5.90 -3.00 35.12
CA LYS A 214 -6.08 -3.71 36.39
C LYS A 214 -6.29 -2.76 37.58
N ARG A 215 -5.50 -1.68 37.67
CA ARG A 215 -5.65 -0.66 38.71
C ARG A 215 -6.97 0.11 38.61
N ALA A 216 -7.46 0.32 37.41
CA ALA A 216 -8.75 0.96 37.10
C ALA A 216 -9.95 0.01 37.30
N ASN A 217 -9.73 -1.27 37.63
CA ASN A 217 -10.75 -2.32 37.67
C ASN A 217 -11.55 -2.43 36.38
N THR A 218 -10.90 -2.22 35.24
CA THR A 218 -11.53 -2.35 33.93
C THR A 218 -11.93 -3.82 33.68
N ASN A 219 -13.17 -4.06 33.23
CA ASN A 219 -13.64 -5.40 32.91
C ASN A 219 -12.81 -6.00 31.78
N LEU A 220 -12.68 -7.32 31.73
CA LEU A 220 -11.88 -8.02 30.73
C LEU A 220 -12.30 -7.68 29.29
N GLU A 221 -13.60 -7.60 29.05
CA GLU A 221 -14.19 -7.29 27.75
C GLU A 221 -13.92 -5.87 27.24
N ASP A 222 -13.64 -4.93 28.19
CA ASP A 222 -13.38 -3.51 27.90
C ASP A 222 -11.88 -3.20 27.84
N ARG A 223 -11.00 -4.20 28.02
CA ARG A 223 -9.55 -3.97 28.06
C ARG A 223 -8.93 -3.79 26.69
N ASN A 224 -8.36 -2.62 26.47
CA ASN A 224 -7.59 -2.31 25.26
C ASN A 224 -6.32 -3.19 25.13
N SER A 225 -5.73 -3.64 26.25
CA SER A 225 -4.59 -4.57 26.21
C SER A 225 -4.95 -5.86 25.50
N ILE A 226 -6.13 -6.44 25.76
CA ILE A 226 -6.60 -7.67 25.08
C ILE A 226 -6.78 -7.44 23.59
N HIS A 227 -7.41 -6.33 23.19
CA HIS A 227 -7.55 -5.97 21.78
C HIS A 227 -6.21 -5.76 21.11
N SER A 228 -5.25 -5.13 21.79
CA SER A 228 -3.90 -4.90 21.28
C SER A 228 -3.12 -6.21 21.09
N TYR A 229 -3.22 -7.14 22.05
CA TYR A 229 -2.63 -8.48 21.89
C TYR A 229 -3.23 -9.23 20.70
N ALA A 230 -4.56 -9.23 20.56
CA ALA A 230 -5.25 -9.88 19.44
C ALA A 230 -4.81 -9.29 18.09
N THR A 231 -4.68 -7.97 18.01
CA THR A 231 -4.20 -7.27 16.82
C THR A 231 -2.76 -7.66 16.47
N LEU A 232 -1.85 -7.70 17.44
CA LEU A 232 -0.46 -8.10 17.19
C LEU A 232 -0.35 -9.55 16.75
N LEU A 233 -1.14 -10.47 17.33
CA LEU A 233 -1.20 -11.86 16.90
C LEU A 233 -1.72 -11.98 15.46
N SER A 234 -2.73 -11.20 15.09
CA SER A 234 -3.23 -11.15 13.72
C SER A 234 -2.17 -10.68 12.75
N TYR A 235 -1.42 -9.64 13.09
CA TYR A 235 -0.29 -9.16 12.25
C TYR A 235 0.82 -10.21 12.14
N GLY A 236 1.10 -10.95 13.22
CA GLY A 236 2.03 -12.09 13.19
C GLY A 236 1.59 -13.16 12.19
N ALA A 237 0.31 -13.53 12.20
CA ALA A 237 -0.26 -14.48 11.24
C ALA A 237 -0.17 -13.94 9.79
N PHE A 238 -0.43 -12.64 9.57
CA PHE A 238 -0.31 -12.03 8.24
C PHE A 238 1.14 -12.03 7.74
N ILE A 239 2.13 -11.79 8.63
CA ILE A 239 3.56 -11.90 8.30
C ILE A 239 3.90 -13.34 7.87
N GLY A 240 3.40 -14.34 8.60
CA GLY A 240 3.57 -15.74 8.21
C GLY A 240 3.02 -16.04 6.81
N MET A 241 1.85 -15.52 6.47
CA MET A 241 1.30 -15.61 5.11
C MET A 241 2.15 -14.87 4.07
N GLY A 242 2.65 -13.68 4.42
CA GLY A 242 3.56 -12.92 3.55
C GLY A 242 4.85 -13.68 3.25
N ILE A 243 5.45 -14.32 4.24
CA ILE A 243 6.64 -15.18 4.04
C ILE A 243 6.31 -16.36 3.12
N ARG A 244 5.15 -16.99 3.27
CA ARG A 244 4.72 -18.10 2.38
C ARG A 244 4.50 -17.68 0.95
N ALA A 245 4.21 -16.42 0.69
CA ALA A 245 4.10 -15.92 -0.68
C ALA A 245 5.42 -16.06 -1.45
N GLU A 246 6.57 -15.84 -0.79
CA GLU A 246 7.90 -16.02 -1.38
C GLU A 246 8.46 -17.42 -1.16
N HIS A 247 8.18 -18.02 0.00
CA HIS A 247 8.70 -19.29 0.47
C HIS A 247 7.54 -20.26 0.75
N PRO A 248 6.98 -20.94 -0.28
CA PRO A 248 5.79 -21.78 -0.14
C PRO A 248 5.96 -22.93 0.88
N ASP A 249 7.19 -23.39 1.08
CA ASP A 249 7.54 -24.46 2.02
C ASP A 249 7.71 -23.95 3.48
N PHE A 250 7.57 -22.65 3.73
CA PHE A 250 7.65 -22.11 5.08
C PHE A 250 6.45 -22.57 5.90
N ASP A 251 6.74 -23.32 6.98
CA ASP A 251 5.75 -23.73 7.97
C ASP A 251 5.80 -22.77 9.17
N TYR A 252 4.71 -22.04 9.41
CA TYR A 252 4.57 -21.11 10.53
C TYR A 252 3.76 -21.72 11.69
N LEU A 253 3.44 -23.03 11.62
CA LEU A 253 2.72 -23.74 12.67
C LEU A 253 3.66 -24.55 13.56
N ASP A 254 4.92 -24.71 13.19
CA ASP A 254 6.01 -25.27 13.98
C ASP A 254 6.70 -24.17 14.83
#